data_7a4e058327b769781488f4af72e86f1d
#
_entry.id   7a4e058327b769781488f4af72e86f1d
#
_cell.length_a   1.000
_cell.length_b   1.000
_cell.length_c   1.000
_cell.angle_alpha   90.00
_cell.angle_beta   90.00
_cell.angle_gamma   90.00
#
_symmetry.space_group_name_H-M   'P 1'
#
loop_
_entity.id
_entity.type
_entity.pdbx_description
1 polymer ?
#
loop_
_entity_poly.entity_id
_entity_poly.type
_entity_poly.pdbx_seq_one_letter_code
_entity_poly.pdbx_strand_id
1 'polypeptide(L)'
;MYEDMTFENIMDRCLDRVSSSIDKREGSVVYDAIAPAAAELAIMYIELAYLMDRAFPDTESGDDLTKKVRERSIFRTPATAAIRKGYFEDGNGAAMDVPIGTRFSGDNLNYTVTEKIATGQFRLLCEAPGAAGNQYQGNLFPIDYVEGLGAAERRIYVAQE
;
A
#
# COMPACT_ATOMS: atom_id res chain seq x y z
N MET A 1 21.85 -16.19 -3.04
CA MET A 1 23.19 -16.06 -3.68
C MET A 1 24.28 -15.68 -2.66
N TYR A 2 23.98 -14.91 -1.63
CA TYR A 2 24.92 -14.47 -0.59
C TYR A 2 24.51 -14.95 0.81
N GLU A 3 23.72 -16.02 0.89
CA GLU A 3 23.16 -16.56 2.14
C GLU A 3 24.23 -17.01 3.14
N ASP A 4 25.40 -17.43 2.65
CA ASP A 4 26.53 -17.85 3.47
C ASP A 4 27.43 -16.69 3.93
N MET A 5 27.13 -15.45 3.53
CA MET A 5 27.92 -14.28 3.89
C MET A 5 27.43 -13.66 5.21
N THR A 6 27.33 -14.51 6.23
CA THR A 6 26.97 -14.08 7.60
C THR A 6 28.19 -13.51 8.32
N PHE A 7 27.94 -12.81 9.42
CA PHE A 7 28.98 -12.28 10.28
C PHE A 7 29.95 -13.39 10.72
N GLU A 8 29.44 -14.55 11.15
CA GLU A 8 30.24 -15.67 11.64
C GLU A 8 31.16 -16.19 10.52
N ASN A 9 30.62 -16.46 9.33
CA ASN A 9 31.40 -16.97 8.23
C ASN A 9 32.46 -15.96 7.73
N ILE A 10 32.17 -14.68 7.80
CA ILE A 10 33.15 -13.64 7.46
C ILE A 10 34.23 -13.57 8.52
N MET A 11 33.88 -13.61 9.81
CA MET A 11 34.81 -13.64 10.92
C MET A 11 35.76 -14.84 10.82
N ASP A 12 35.25 -16.06 10.63
CA ASP A 12 36.01 -17.25 10.50
C ASP A 12 37.02 -17.16 9.36
N ARG A 13 36.58 -16.70 8.19
CA ARG A 13 37.47 -16.49 7.02
C ARG A 13 38.55 -15.43 7.29
N CYS A 14 38.23 -14.39 8.07
CA CYS A 14 39.24 -13.39 8.44
C CYS A 14 40.25 -13.93 9.44
N LEU A 15 39.78 -14.63 10.48
CA LEU A 15 40.61 -15.23 11.49
C LEU A 15 41.54 -16.37 10.94
N ASP A 16 41.06 -17.09 9.93
CA ASP A 16 41.89 -18.12 9.24
C ASP A 16 43.10 -17.53 8.52
N ARG A 17 43.02 -16.28 8.11
CA ARG A 17 44.15 -15.57 7.47
C ARG A 17 45.13 -14.96 8.45
N VAL A 18 44.80 -14.92 9.74
CA VAL A 18 45.67 -14.46 10.81
C VAL A 18 46.60 -15.62 11.24
N SER A 19 47.84 -15.32 11.62
CA SER A 19 48.82 -16.34 12.07
C SER A 19 48.27 -17.17 13.24
N SER A 20 48.55 -18.47 13.24
CA SER A 20 48.14 -19.36 14.33
C SER A 20 48.88 -19.11 15.67
N SER A 21 49.92 -18.30 15.64
CA SER A 21 50.65 -17.88 16.86
C SER A 21 49.96 -16.77 17.66
N ILE A 22 48.88 -16.21 17.12
CA ILE A 22 48.15 -15.11 17.73
C ILE A 22 46.84 -15.63 18.33
N ASP A 23 46.45 -15.09 19.51
CA ASP A 23 45.15 -15.42 20.11
C ASP A 23 44.01 -14.84 19.28
N LYS A 24 43.11 -15.75 18.83
CA LYS A 24 41.98 -15.45 17.94
C LYS A 24 40.62 -15.62 18.62
N ARG A 25 40.62 -15.94 19.93
CA ARG A 25 39.36 -16.16 20.65
C ARG A 25 38.57 -14.89 20.77
N GLU A 26 37.28 -15.03 20.92
CA GLU A 26 36.37 -13.93 21.23
C GLU A 26 36.90 -13.15 22.45
N GLY A 27 36.93 -11.81 22.37
CA GLY A 27 37.53 -10.94 23.35
C GLY A 27 39.04 -10.74 23.25
N SER A 28 39.72 -11.36 22.27
CA SER A 28 41.09 -11.03 21.95
C SER A 28 41.20 -9.71 21.16
N VAL A 29 42.32 -9.03 21.24
CA VAL A 29 42.54 -7.79 20.50
C VAL A 29 42.34 -7.96 18.99
N VAL A 30 42.71 -9.09 18.45
CA VAL A 30 42.56 -9.38 17.00
C VAL A 30 41.10 -9.61 16.65
N TYR A 31 40.40 -10.37 17.47
CA TYR A 31 38.94 -10.58 17.27
C TYR A 31 38.17 -9.25 17.32
N ASP A 32 38.40 -8.45 18.37
CA ASP A 32 37.72 -7.17 18.58
C ASP A 32 38.07 -6.14 17.49
N ALA A 33 39.27 -6.22 16.92
CA ALA A 33 39.68 -5.35 15.81
C ALA A 33 39.00 -5.72 14.48
N ILE A 34 38.72 -7.01 14.25
CA ILE A 34 38.12 -7.50 13.00
C ILE A 34 36.59 -7.50 13.05
N ALA A 35 35.99 -7.74 14.22
CA ALA A 35 34.56 -7.90 14.37
C ALA A 35 33.73 -6.74 13.80
N PRO A 36 34.05 -5.45 14.02
CA PRO A 36 33.30 -4.34 13.43
C PRO A 36 33.31 -4.37 11.89
N ALA A 37 34.48 -4.66 11.30
CA ALA A 37 34.62 -4.75 9.85
C ALA A 37 33.85 -5.95 9.27
N ALA A 38 33.83 -7.07 9.96
CA ALA A 38 33.07 -8.25 9.56
C ALA A 38 31.56 -7.98 9.62
N ALA A 39 31.09 -7.24 10.64
CA ALA A 39 29.71 -6.82 10.77
C ALA A 39 29.26 -5.92 9.60
N GLU A 40 30.06 -4.89 9.28
CA GLU A 40 29.78 -4.01 8.13
C GLU A 40 29.78 -4.75 6.81
N LEU A 41 30.69 -5.70 6.61
CA LEU A 41 30.73 -6.54 5.43
C LEU A 41 29.48 -7.43 5.33
N ALA A 42 28.98 -7.99 6.43
CA ALA A 42 27.76 -8.77 6.44
C ALA A 42 26.54 -7.91 6.01
N ILE A 43 26.43 -6.69 6.53
CA ILE A 43 25.40 -5.74 6.13
C ILE A 43 25.51 -5.42 4.63
N MET A 44 26.72 -5.17 4.14
CA MET A 44 26.95 -4.87 2.72
C MET A 44 26.54 -6.04 1.82
N TYR A 45 26.73 -7.30 2.21
CA TYR A 45 26.25 -8.46 1.45
C TYR A 45 24.73 -8.58 1.43
N ILE A 46 24.05 -8.19 2.51
CA ILE A 46 22.58 -8.11 2.56
C ILE A 46 22.07 -7.06 1.57
N GLU A 47 22.70 -5.88 1.57
CA GLU A 47 22.33 -4.82 0.62
C GLU A 47 22.63 -5.22 -0.83
N LEU A 48 23.72 -5.93 -1.07
CA LEU A 48 24.05 -6.45 -2.40
C LEU A 48 23.03 -7.49 -2.88
N ALA A 49 22.59 -8.41 -2.01
CA ALA A 49 21.51 -9.35 -2.33
C ALA A 49 20.23 -8.60 -2.70
N TYR A 50 19.85 -7.60 -1.92
CA TYR A 50 18.70 -6.76 -2.19
C TYR A 50 18.81 -6.02 -3.53
N LEU A 51 19.99 -5.47 -3.87
CA LEU A 51 20.22 -4.83 -5.16
C LEU A 51 20.13 -5.83 -6.32
N MET A 52 20.58 -7.06 -6.13
CA MET A 52 20.48 -8.11 -7.14
C MET A 52 19.03 -8.52 -7.41
N ASP A 53 18.22 -8.66 -6.36
CA ASP A 53 16.79 -8.96 -6.52
C ASP A 53 16.06 -7.83 -7.27
N ARG A 54 16.48 -6.60 -7.04
CA ARG A 54 15.96 -5.41 -7.74
C ARG A 54 16.59 -5.20 -9.12
N ALA A 55 17.60 -5.98 -9.51
CA ALA A 55 18.21 -5.87 -10.83
C ALA A 55 17.29 -6.37 -11.95
N PHE A 56 16.38 -7.26 -11.66
CA PHE A 56 15.51 -7.89 -12.64
C PHE A 56 14.03 -7.45 -12.48
N PRO A 57 13.34 -7.14 -13.59
CA PRO A 57 11.94 -6.69 -13.53
C PRO A 57 10.95 -7.74 -13.02
N ASP A 58 11.27 -9.01 -13.09
CA ASP A 58 10.42 -10.14 -12.65
C ASP A 58 10.45 -10.35 -11.14
N THR A 59 11.50 -9.89 -10.46
CA THR A 59 11.61 -9.93 -8.99
C THR A 59 11.29 -8.61 -8.32
N GLU A 60 11.16 -7.54 -9.11
CA GLU A 60 10.92 -6.19 -8.60
C GLU A 60 9.44 -5.84 -8.51
N SER A 61 9.08 -4.92 -7.64
CA SER A 61 7.71 -4.45 -7.43
C SER A 61 7.63 -2.94 -7.19
N GLY A 62 6.42 -2.41 -7.22
CA GLY A 62 6.16 -1.03 -6.83
C GLY A 62 6.75 0.03 -7.77
N ASP A 63 7.34 1.06 -7.16
CA ASP A 63 7.84 2.23 -7.89
C ASP A 63 9.11 1.95 -8.69
N ASP A 64 9.95 1.05 -8.22
CA ASP A 64 11.20 0.73 -8.88
C ASP A 64 10.96 -0.08 -10.16
N LEU A 65 10.01 -1.04 -10.12
CA LEU A 65 9.53 -1.70 -11.34
C LEU A 65 8.96 -0.67 -12.32
N THR A 66 8.17 0.29 -11.81
CA THR A 66 7.59 1.36 -12.64
C THR A 66 8.66 2.21 -13.33
N LYS A 67 9.76 2.53 -12.65
CA LYS A 67 10.90 3.26 -13.24
C LYS A 67 11.58 2.44 -14.33
N LYS A 68 11.84 1.16 -14.06
CA LYS A 68 12.51 0.25 -15.00
C LYS A 68 11.74 0.03 -16.30
N VAL A 69 10.44 -0.24 -16.19
CA VAL A 69 9.62 -0.48 -17.38
C VAL A 69 9.41 0.80 -18.20
N ARG A 70 9.50 1.97 -17.55
CA ARG A 70 9.44 3.27 -18.23
C ARG A 70 10.61 3.48 -19.20
N GLU A 71 11.80 2.93 -18.91
CA GLU A 71 12.95 2.97 -19.83
C GLU A 71 12.65 2.24 -21.15
N ARG A 72 11.70 1.31 -21.13
CA ARG A 72 11.22 0.58 -22.31
C ARG A 72 9.91 1.16 -22.87
N SER A 73 9.57 2.39 -22.49
CA SER A 73 8.33 3.08 -22.89
C SER A 73 7.04 2.35 -22.46
N ILE A 74 7.11 1.54 -21.43
CA ILE A 74 5.94 0.89 -20.81
C ILE A 74 5.52 1.74 -19.63
N PHE A 75 4.26 2.18 -19.63
CA PHE A 75 3.70 3.02 -18.58
C PHE A 75 2.66 2.26 -17.79
N ARG A 76 2.72 2.38 -16.46
CA ARG A 76 1.71 1.80 -15.58
C ARG A 76 0.40 2.56 -15.74
N THR A 77 -0.69 1.83 -15.94
CA THR A 77 -2.03 2.41 -15.89
C THR A 77 -2.37 2.73 -14.43
N PRO A 78 -2.68 4.01 -14.10
CA PRO A 78 -3.07 4.36 -12.74
C PRO A 78 -4.39 3.70 -12.37
N ALA A 79 -4.59 3.51 -11.06
CA ALA A 79 -5.86 3.04 -10.54
C ALA A 79 -6.96 4.07 -10.82
N THR A 80 -8.13 3.60 -11.26
CA THR A 80 -9.33 4.43 -11.43
C THR A 80 -10.13 4.46 -10.13
N ALA A 81 -10.95 5.49 -9.97
CA ALA A 81 -11.88 5.59 -8.87
C ALA A 81 -13.04 4.60 -9.03
N ALA A 82 -13.50 4.04 -7.91
CA ALA A 82 -14.65 3.14 -7.91
C ALA A 82 -15.94 3.91 -8.21
N ILE A 83 -16.79 3.32 -9.06
CA ILE A 83 -18.13 3.82 -9.36
C ILE A 83 -19.13 2.85 -8.74
N ARG A 84 -20.06 3.39 -7.96
CA ARG A 84 -21.07 2.61 -7.25
C ARG A 84 -22.46 3.17 -7.47
N LYS A 85 -23.46 2.34 -7.24
CA LYS A 85 -24.87 2.76 -7.23
C LYS A 85 -25.32 3.01 -5.80
N GLY A 86 -25.79 4.22 -5.53
CA GLY A 86 -26.35 4.61 -4.23
C GLY A 86 -27.87 4.69 -4.29
N TYR A 87 -28.52 4.27 -3.20
CA TYR A 87 -29.95 4.36 -2.99
C TYR A 87 -30.20 5.33 -1.84
N PHE A 88 -31.07 6.30 -2.08
CA PHE A 88 -31.38 7.37 -1.12
C PHE A 88 -32.87 7.35 -0.77
N GLU A 89 -33.13 7.30 0.52
CA GLU A 89 -34.50 7.27 1.06
C GLU A 89 -34.69 8.39 2.07
N ASP A 90 -35.90 8.91 2.19
CA ASP A 90 -36.31 9.86 3.25
C ASP A 90 -36.52 9.12 4.59
N GLY A 91 -36.89 9.88 5.66
CA GLY A 91 -37.14 9.29 6.98
C GLY A 91 -38.32 8.32 7.04
N ASN A 92 -39.10 8.22 6.00
CA ASN A 92 -40.30 7.36 5.89
C ASN A 92 -40.00 6.14 4.98
N GLY A 93 -38.79 6.02 4.41
CA GLY A 93 -38.41 4.95 3.47
C GLY A 93 -38.89 5.21 2.04
N ALA A 94 -39.30 6.41 1.69
CA ALA A 94 -39.64 6.79 0.33
C ALA A 94 -38.36 7.23 -0.43
N ALA A 95 -38.27 6.86 -1.71
CA ALA A 95 -37.13 7.22 -2.55
C ALA A 95 -36.99 8.76 -2.63
N MET A 96 -35.80 9.26 -2.31
CA MET A 96 -35.49 10.67 -2.24
C MET A 96 -34.38 11.06 -3.19
N ASP A 97 -34.58 12.17 -3.89
CA ASP A 97 -33.54 12.74 -4.74
C ASP A 97 -32.58 13.63 -3.95
N VAL A 98 -31.30 13.51 -4.28
CA VAL A 98 -30.22 14.33 -3.72
C VAL A 98 -29.55 15.16 -4.82
N PRO A 99 -29.04 16.36 -4.51
CA PRO A 99 -28.33 17.17 -5.49
C PRO A 99 -27.07 16.46 -6.03
N ILE A 100 -26.81 16.60 -7.32
CA ILE A 100 -25.56 16.16 -7.92
C ILE A 100 -24.41 17.00 -7.32
N GLY A 101 -23.28 16.34 -7.00
CA GLY A 101 -22.14 16.95 -6.31
C GLY A 101 -22.17 16.82 -4.79
N THR A 102 -23.28 16.33 -4.20
CA THR A 102 -23.34 16.06 -2.76
C THR A 102 -22.34 14.96 -2.39
N ARG A 103 -21.67 15.14 -1.25
CA ARG A 103 -20.62 14.23 -0.76
C ARG A 103 -21.13 13.42 0.42
N PHE A 104 -20.75 12.16 0.41
CA PHE A 104 -21.06 11.21 1.47
C PHE A 104 -19.82 10.50 1.93
N SER A 105 -19.75 10.12 3.21
CA SER A 105 -18.64 9.38 3.80
C SER A 105 -19.11 8.02 4.32
N GLY A 106 -18.25 7.00 4.16
CA GLY A 106 -18.42 5.68 4.74
C GLY A 106 -17.06 4.96 4.82
N ASP A 107 -16.71 4.46 6.00
CA ASP A 107 -15.46 3.75 6.26
C ASP A 107 -14.20 4.51 5.80
N ASN A 108 -14.09 5.78 6.18
CA ASN A 108 -13.02 6.70 5.79
C ASN A 108 -12.88 6.94 4.26
N LEU A 109 -13.88 6.54 3.49
CA LEU A 109 -13.96 6.81 2.06
C LEU A 109 -15.06 7.84 1.79
N ASN A 110 -14.77 8.77 0.89
CA ASN A 110 -15.72 9.76 0.43
C ASN A 110 -16.23 9.42 -0.96
N TYR A 111 -17.51 9.66 -1.17
CA TYR A 111 -18.19 9.42 -2.43
C TYR A 111 -18.95 10.68 -2.84
N THR A 112 -18.82 11.05 -4.09
CA THR A 112 -19.54 12.19 -4.68
C THR A 112 -20.63 11.71 -5.62
N VAL A 113 -21.82 12.26 -5.50
CA VAL A 113 -22.95 12.01 -6.41
C VAL A 113 -22.64 12.62 -7.78
N THR A 114 -22.60 11.81 -8.82
CA THR A 114 -22.22 12.26 -10.18
C THR A 114 -23.37 12.29 -11.16
N GLU A 115 -24.29 11.34 -11.06
CA GLU A 115 -25.36 11.19 -12.03
C GLU A 115 -26.63 10.59 -11.38
N LYS A 116 -27.81 11.07 -11.79
CA LYS A 116 -29.07 10.47 -11.42
C LYS A 116 -29.44 9.35 -12.40
N ILE A 117 -29.70 8.15 -11.86
CA ILE A 117 -30.13 6.99 -12.65
C ILE A 117 -31.67 6.91 -12.66
N ALA A 118 -32.29 7.04 -11.48
CA ALA A 118 -33.72 7.05 -11.27
C ALA A 118 -34.04 7.83 -9.99
N THR A 119 -35.32 7.99 -9.65
CA THR A 119 -35.72 8.60 -8.38
C THR A 119 -35.12 7.83 -7.22
N GLY A 120 -34.38 8.53 -6.34
CA GLY A 120 -33.64 7.91 -5.23
C GLY A 120 -32.46 7.05 -5.60
N GLN A 121 -32.07 6.98 -6.88
CA GLN A 121 -30.95 6.15 -7.36
C GLN A 121 -29.92 7.00 -8.10
N PHE A 122 -28.70 6.97 -7.63
CA PHE A 122 -27.61 7.81 -8.16
C PHE A 122 -26.33 7.01 -8.35
N ARG A 123 -25.52 7.49 -9.29
CA ARG A 123 -24.14 7.02 -9.46
C ARG A 123 -23.24 7.79 -8.50
N LEU A 124 -22.43 7.06 -7.76
CA LEU A 124 -21.48 7.57 -6.79
C LEU A 124 -20.07 7.29 -7.28
N LEU A 125 -19.22 8.31 -7.30
CA LEU A 125 -17.79 8.19 -7.59
C LEU A 125 -17.02 8.28 -6.28
N CYS A 126 -16.20 7.26 -5.98
CA CYS A 126 -15.29 7.32 -4.85
C CYS A 126 -14.19 8.36 -5.11
N GLU A 127 -13.90 9.23 -4.15
CA GLU A 127 -12.84 10.23 -4.30
C GLU A 127 -11.44 9.62 -4.26
N ALA A 128 -11.30 8.47 -3.59
CA ALA A 128 -10.04 7.72 -3.54
C ALA A 128 -9.96 6.73 -4.73
N PRO A 129 -8.85 6.72 -5.48
CA PRO A 129 -8.62 5.74 -6.53
C PRO A 129 -8.32 4.36 -5.94
N GLY A 130 -8.65 3.30 -6.68
CA GLY A 130 -8.35 1.93 -6.34
C GLY A 130 -9.54 1.09 -5.90
N ALA A 131 -9.26 -0.16 -5.51
CA ALA A 131 -10.28 -1.15 -5.21
C ALA A 131 -11.03 -0.93 -3.88
N ALA A 132 -10.48 -0.11 -2.98
CA ALA A 132 -11.06 0.13 -1.66
C ALA A 132 -12.51 0.64 -1.74
N GLY A 133 -12.80 1.55 -2.69
CA GLY A 133 -14.15 2.07 -2.91
C GLY A 133 -15.17 1.03 -3.37
N ASN A 134 -14.73 -0.12 -3.90
CA ASN A 134 -15.60 -1.22 -4.29
C ASN A 134 -15.91 -2.19 -3.15
N GLN A 135 -15.10 -2.22 -2.10
CA GLN A 135 -15.24 -3.18 -1.00
C GLN A 135 -16.26 -2.75 0.04
N TYR A 136 -16.46 -1.45 0.18
CA TYR A 136 -17.39 -0.92 1.19
C TYR A 136 -18.84 -1.27 0.83
N GLN A 137 -19.56 -1.88 1.76
CA GLN A 137 -20.96 -2.25 1.66
C GLN A 137 -21.68 -1.82 2.95
N GLY A 138 -21.90 -0.56 3.10
CA GLY A 138 -22.49 -0.02 4.32
C GLY A 138 -23.25 1.26 4.06
N ASN A 139 -23.73 1.85 5.15
CA ASN A 139 -24.44 3.11 5.12
C ASN A 139 -23.47 4.27 4.87
N LEU A 140 -23.87 5.18 4.00
CA LEU A 140 -23.14 6.41 3.77
C LEU A 140 -23.76 7.54 4.61
N PHE A 141 -22.92 8.41 5.12
CA PHE A 141 -23.31 9.57 5.92
C PHE A 141 -23.04 10.84 5.11
N PRO A 142 -23.99 11.79 5.05
CA PRO A 142 -23.79 13.04 4.35
C PRO A 142 -22.67 13.85 5.03
N ILE A 143 -21.72 14.35 4.24
CA ILE A 143 -20.69 15.28 4.70
C ILE A 143 -21.26 16.70 4.70
N ASP A 144 -22.02 17.03 3.65
CA ASP A 144 -22.68 18.30 3.49
C ASP A 144 -24.16 18.17 3.91
N TYR A 145 -24.73 19.28 4.40
CA TYR A 145 -26.15 19.31 4.74
C TYR A 145 -27.01 19.09 3.48
N VAL A 146 -27.91 18.13 3.53
CA VAL A 146 -28.91 17.89 2.49
C VAL A 146 -30.32 18.08 3.08
N GLU A 147 -31.07 19.00 2.54
CA GLU A 147 -32.44 19.26 2.99
C GLU A 147 -33.32 18.02 2.79
N GLY A 148 -34.06 17.64 3.82
CA GLY A 148 -34.88 16.41 3.80
C GLY A 148 -34.16 15.15 4.23
N LEU A 149 -32.82 15.09 4.18
CA LEU A 149 -31.97 14.08 4.84
C LEU A 149 -31.83 14.49 6.33
N GLY A 150 -32.82 14.29 7.20
CA GLY A 150 -32.71 14.62 8.63
C GLY A 150 -31.76 13.67 9.39
N ALA A 151 -31.46 14.03 10.65
CA ALA A 151 -30.46 13.42 11.53
C ALA A 151 -30.76 12.00 12.05
N ALA A 152 -31.80 11.32 11.60
CA ALA A 152 -32.20 9.99 12.08
C ALA A 152 -31.95 8.91 11.02
N GLU A 153 -31.18 7.93 11.41
CA GLU A 153 -31.00 6.58 10.82
C GLU A 153 -31.52 6.39 9.39
N ARG A 154 -30.77 6.87 8.40
CA ARG A 154 -31.19 6.75 7.01
C ARG A 154 -30.26 5.84 6.26
N ARG A 155 -30.87 4.83 5.66
CA ARG A 155 -30.19 3.76 4.96
C ARG A 155 -29.85 4.23 3.54
N ILE A 156 -28.63 4.71 3.36
CA ILE A 156 -28.03 4.86 2.05
C ILE A 156 -27.28 3.56 1.79
N TYR A 157 -27.76 2.78 0.83
CA TYR A 157 -27.11 1.52 0.48
C TYR A 157 -26.22 1.72 -0.75
N VAL A 158 -25.05 1.15 -0.70
CA VAL A 158 -24.20 0.99 -1.87
C VAL A 158 -24.29 -0.46 -2.31
N ALA A 159 -24.91 -0.69 -3.47
CA ALA A 159 -25.00 -2.02 -4.06
C ALA A 159 -23.87 -2.24 -5.07
N GLN A 160 -23.45 -3.49 -5.22
CA GLN A 160 -22.59 -3.89 -6.34
C GLN A 160 -23.44 -3.92 -7.63
N GLU A 161 -22.88 -3.41 -8.74
CA GLU A 161 -23.37 -3.72 -10.08
C GLU A 161 -22.88 -5.09 -10.51
#